data_4cc91d190e8aac369a1782e6cd6b6e9b
#
_entry.id   4cc91d190e8aac369a1782e6cd6b6e9b
#
_cell.length_a   1.000
_cell.length_b   1.000
_cell.length_c   1.000
_cell.angle_alpha   90.00
_cell.angle_beta   90.00
_cell.angle_gamma   90.00
#
_symmetry.space_group_name_H-M   'P 1'
#
loop_
_entity.id
_entity.type
_entity.pdbx_description
1 polymer ?
#
loop_
_entity_poly.entity_id
_entity_poly.type
_entity_poly.pdbx_seq_one_letter_code
_entity_poly.pdbx_strand_id
1 'polypeptide(L)'
;MHRMSRRVLICVMLLSALLAGGLTDPAAAQTKPEGEMRWALYVTLAPAWFDPAEVVGVLTPFWVLYAMHDALVKPMPGNHLTPSLAESWTVSADQRVYDFKLREGLRFHNGDPFTAEDVKFSFHRAKGAKILQDKVKEVEIAGPYRVRFHLHEPFPDFMTYYGTFATGAGWIVPKKYVEQVGLDGFKKNPVGLGPYKFVSSTPGIELVMEAYEGYWRKMPSVKRLVYKSVPESTTRLAMLKRGEVDLAYLLDAPQAMEVKRDPTLKLVFSGGIGTYYLDFFDQWDPKSPWHDRRVRLAASLAMDRKSLSEAETLGASRPTGNVIPRKFEFALPIEPPLYDPAKAKQLLAEAGYPNGFDAGELYPWPPYFSMGESVGQYLGAVGIKVRLRTMERAAFYAALQTKKLKGLCVCINAVYGNAASRLAETVPSSGAFAYGGYPDIDALYQQQSRETDRRKREAQLHQIQRQLNERVRFAPIMEYIWPSAVGPRVADPALMLIDPYPWSAPLEEVRLKKN
;
A
#
# COMPACT_ATOMS: atom_id res chain seq x y z
N MET A 1 3.63 -12.60 -79.96
CA MET A 1 4.88 -11.97 -80.39
C MET A 1 5.29 -10.96 -79.34
N HIS A 2 6.25 -11.20 -78.58
CA HIS A 2 7.50 -10.55 -78.26
C HIS A 2 8.11 -11.15 -77.00
N ARG A 3 9.28 -11.71 -77.20
CA ARG A 3 10.14 -12.27 -76.12
C ARG A 3 10.61 -11.13 -75.21
N MET A 4 10.22 -11.11 -73.99
CA MET A 4 10.92 -10.36 -72.91
C MET A 4 12.03 -11.25 -72.35
N SER A 5 13.22 -10.69 -72.43
CA SER A 5 14.46 -11.39 -72.24
C SER A 5 14.71 -11.81 -70.79
N ARG A 6 15.21 -13.03 -70.61
CA ARG A 6 15.63 -13.65 -69.34
C ARG A 6 16.71 -12.83 -68.55
N ARG A 7 17.16 -11.71 -69.05
CA ARG A 7 18.18 -10.87 -68.36
C ARG A 7 17.62 -9.85 -67.38
N VAL A 8 16.32 -9.51 -67.42
CA VAL A 8 15.66 -8.57 -66.49
C VAL A 8 15.25 -9.30 -65.20
N LEU A 9 15.02 -10.60 -65.25
CA LEU A 9 14.58 -11.38 -64.06
C LEU A 9 15.72 -11.71 -63.07
N ILE A 10 16.98 -11.70 -63.54
CA ILE A 10 18.14 -12.00 -62.69
C ILE A 10 18.61 -10.76 -61.91
N CYS A 11 18.41 -9.57 -62.42
CA CYS A 11 18.74 -8.33 -61.68
C CYS A 11 17.74 -7.99 -60.57
N VAL A 12 16.49 -8.42 -60.66
CA VAL A 12 15.48 -8.19 -59.59
C VAL A 12 15.63 -9.16 -58.44
N MET A 13 16.12 -10.39 -58.67
CA MET A 13 16.39 -11.36 -57.58
C MET A 13 17.71 -11.13 -56.84
N LEU A 14 18.66 -10.38 -57.40
CA LEU A 14 19.90 -10.02 -56.70
C LEU A 14 19.79 -8.74 -55.86
N LEU A 15 18.76 -7.90 -56.09
CA LEU A 15 18.50 -6.72 -55.25
C LEU A 15 17.62 -7.04 -54.04
N SER A 16 16.88 -8.16 -54.02
CA SER A 16 16.07 -8.60 -52.89
C SER A 16 16.82 -9.42 -51.84
N ALA A 17 18.04 -9.87 -52.12
CA ALA A 17 18.87 -10.61 -51.18
C ALA A 17 19.81 -9.73 -50.33
N LEU A 18 19.89 -8.42 -50.59
CA LEU A 18 20.71 -7.47 -49.85
C LEU A 18 19.96 -6.60 -48.84
N LEU A 19 18.62 -6.79 -48.68
CA LEU A 19 17.79 -6.09 -47.74
C LEU A 19 17.27 -6.96 -46.57
N ALA A 20 17.72 -8.21 -46.47
CA ALA A 20 17.53 -9.09 -45.31
C ALA A 20 18.74 -9.12 -44.35
N GLY A 21 19.56 -8.07 -44.37
CA GLY A 21 20.50 -7.78 -43.30
C GLY A 21 19.68 -7.30 -42.12
N GLY A 22 19.39 -8.23 -41.18
CA GLY A 22 18.63 -7.94 -39.97
C GLY A 22 19.18 -6.73 -39.26
N LEU A 23 18.34 -5.75 -39.05
CA LEU A 23 18.45 -4.83 -37.95
C LEU A 23 18.29 -5.69 -36.67
N THR A 24 19.37 -6.36 -36.27
CA THR A 24 19.56 -6.70 -34.87
C THR A 24 19.66 -5.34 -34.19
N ASP A 25 18.58 -4.90 -33.54
CA ASP A 25 18.69 -3.88 -32.50
C ASP A 25 19.90 -4.29 -31.66
N PRO A 26 20.92 -3.45 -31.50
CA PRO A 26 21.98 -3.75 -30.56
C PRO A 26 21.26 -3.83 -29.21
N ALA A 27 21.15 -5.05 -28.65
CA ALA A 27 20.73 -5.23 -27.28
C ALA A 27 21.50 -4.19 -26.49
N ALA A 28 20.82 -3.13 -26.05
CA ALA A 28 21.45 -2.02 -25.35
C ALA A 28 22.24 -2.66 -24.21
N ALA A 29 23.58 -2.60 -24.31
CA ALA A 29 24.43 -3.22 -23.31
C ALA A 29 24.00 -2.65 -21.97
N GLN A 30 23.44 -3.51 -21.09
CA GLN A 30 23.00 -3.08 -19.78
C GLN A 30 24.22 -2.49 -19.08
N THR A 31 24.23 -1.18 -18.90
CA THR A 31 25.29 -0.49 -18.18
C THR A 31 25.33 -1.01 -16.76
N LYS A 32 26.54 -1.31 -16.23
CA LYS A 32 26.70 -1.76 -14.84
C LYS A 32 26.06 -0.77 -13.88
N PRO A 33 25.50 -1.24 -12.76
CA PRO A 33 24.97 -0.35 -11.73
C PRO A 33 26.04 0.61 -11.20
N GLU A 34 25.69 1.90 -11.09
CA GLU A 34 26.61 2.94 -10.64
C GLU A 34 25.97 3.85 -9.59
N GLY A 35 26.80 4.50 -8.78
CA GLY A 35 26.38 5.49 -7.82
C GLY A 35 25.63 4.93 -6.60
N GLU A 36 25.28 5.83 -5.71
CA GLU A 36 24.53 5.55 -4.47
C GLU A 36 23.37 6.53 -4.35
N MET A 37 22.18 6.02 -4.08
CA MET A 37 20.99 6.81 -3.77
C MET A 37 20.59 6.63 -2.31
N ARG A 38 20.40 7.73 -1.60
CA ARG A 38 20.08 7.78 -0.18
C ARG A 38 18.69 8.33 0.04
N TRP A 39 17.87 7.60 0.78
CA TRP A 39 16.51 8.01 1.14
C TRP A 39 16.41 8.27 2.64
N ALA A 40 15.92 9.44 3.03
CA ALA A 40 15.50 9.72 4.41
C ALA A 40 14.05 9.30 4.60
N LEU A 41 13.81 8.27 5.39
CA LEU A 41 12.50 7.72 5.71
C LEU A 41 11.98 8.26 7.04
N TYR A 42 10.68 8.46 7.15
CA TYR A 42 10.00 9.02 8.33
C TYR A 42 9.87 8.04 9.52
N VAL A 43 10.39 6.84 9.39
CA VAL A 43 10.26 5.76 10.36
C VAL A 43 11.61 5.25 10.81
N THR A 44 11.63 4.62 11.98
CA THR A 44 12.78 3.82 12.46
C THR A 44 12.74 2.46 11.78
N LEU A 45 13.81 2.13 11.05
CA LEU A 45 13.98 0.82 10.41
C LEU A 45 14.18 -0.26 11.46
N ALA A 46 13.39 -1.32 11.42
CA ALA A 46 13.45 -2.44 12.34
C ALA A 46 13.94 -3.71 11.60
N PRO A 47 14.87 -4.49 12.18
CA PRO A 47 15.34 -5.75 11.58
C PRO A 47 14.22 -6.77 11.30
N ALA A 48 13.12 -6.71 12.03
CA ALA A 48 11.92 -7.52 11.76
C ALA A 48 11.36 -7.31 10.35
N TRP A 49 11.61 -6.16 9.72
CA TRP A 49 11.14 -5.87 8.35
C TRP A 49 11.96 -6.55 7.26
N PHE A 50 13.10 -7.15 7.61
CA PHE A 50 13.94 -7.89 6.66
C PHE A 50 13.40 -9.30 6.41
N ASP A 51 12.53 -9.78 7.30
CA ASP A 51 11.86 -11.07 7.16
C ASP A 51 10.35 -10.87 6.84
N PRO A 52 9.89 -11.22 5.63
CA PRO A 52 8.48 -11.09 5.28
C PRO A 52 7.52 -11.79 6.24
N ALA A 53 7.97 -12.86 6.90
CA ALA A 53 7.14 -13.61 7.84
C ALA A 53 6.82 -12.85 9.13
N GLU A 54 7.68 -11.92 9.55
CA GLU A 54 7.48 -11.11 10.77
C GLU A 54 6.65 -9.84 10.51
N VAL A 55 6.38 -9.51 9.25
CA VAL A 55 5.68 -8.28 8.86
C VAL A 55 4.18 -8.48 8.98
N VAL A 56 3.56 -7.74 9.89
CA VAL A 56 2.10 -7.69 10.08
C VAL A 56 1.48 -6.41 9.51
N GLY A 57 2.28 -5.40 9.19
CA GLY A 57 1.85 -4.14 8.57
C GLY A 57 2.18 -4.12 7.09
N VAL A 58 1.41 -3.35 6.32
CA VAL A 58 1.48 -3.38 4.84
C VAL A 58 2.21 -2.20 4.20
N LEU A 59 2.57 -1.16 4.96
CA LEU A 59 3.07 0.08 4.33
C LEU A 59 4.59 0.14 4.30
N THR A 60 5.19 0.69 5.33
CA THR A 60 6.63 1.00 5.35
C THR A 60 7.54 -0.21 5.19
N PRO A 61 7.23 -1.39 5.77
CA PRO A 61 8.04 -2.59 5.53
C PRO A 61 8.15 -2.97 4.05
N PHE A 62 7.15 -2.64 3.23
CA PHE A 62 7.16 -3.00 1.81
C PHE A 62 8.27 -2.31 1.01
N TRP A 63 8.72 -1.13 1.39
CA TRP A 63 9.93 -0.54 0.80
C TRP A 63 11.14 -1.46 0.87
N VAL A 64 11.32 -2.09 2.04
CA VAL A 64 12.41 -3.05 2.27
C VAL A 64 12.15 -4.35 1.54
N LEU A 65 10.91 -4.86 1.60
CA LEU A 65 10.53 -6.13 0.98
C LEU A 65 10.64 -6.07 -0.54
N TYR A 66 10.16 -5.00 -1.19
CA TYR A 66 10.29 -4.84 -2.66
C TYR A 66 11.73 -4.64 -3.12
N ALA A 67 12.64 -4.19 -2.25
CA ALA A 67 14.05 -4.12 -2.56
C ALA A 67 14.73 -5.49 -2.50
N MET A 68 14.51 -6.26 -1.44
CA MET A 68 15.28 -7.47 -1.14
C MET A 68 14.61 -8.77 -1.58
N HIS A 69 13.29 -8.80 -1.63
CA HIS A 69 12.52 -10.02 -1.92
C HIS A 69 11.73 -9.90 -3.21
N ASP A 70 11.26 -11.03 -3.69
CA ASP A 70 10.29 -11.10 -4.77
C ASP A 70 9.14 -12.04 -4.42
N ALA A 71 8.06 -12.01 -5.16
CA ALA A 71 6.84 -12.75 -4.90
C ALA A 71 6.37 -13.49 -6.15
N LEU A 72 5.42 -14.43 -6.01
CA LEU A 72 4.87 -15.12 -7.19
C LEU A 72 4.16 -14.15 -8.13
N VAL A 73 3.40 -13.23 -7.54
CA VAL A 73 2.66 -12.18 -8.25
C VAL A 73 2.85 -10.88 -7.49
N LYS A 74 3.09 -9.79 -8.19
CA LYS A 74 3.25 -8.47 -7.57
C LYS A 74 2.69 -7.35 -8.44
N PRO A 75 2.31 -6.21 -7.84
CA PRO A 75 1.89 -5.05 -8.62
C PRO A 75 3.08 -4.47 -9.40
N MET A 76 2.81 -4.11 -10.65
CA MET A 76 3.72 -3.46 -11.57
C MET A 76 2.99 -2.33 -12.31
N PRO A 77 3.70 -1.40 -12.94
CA PRO A 77 3.06 -0.36 -13.74
C PRO A 77 2.07 -0.94 -14.75
N GLY A 78 0.82 -0.46 -14.70
CA GLY A 78 -0.24 -0.89 -15.60
C GLY A 78 -0.94 -2.21 -15.27
N ASN A 79 -0.40 -3.03 -14.36
CA ASN A 79 -1.04 -4.28 -13.92
C ASN A 79 -0.69 -4.60 -12.46
N HIS A 80 -1.70 -4.57 -11.60
CA HIS A 80 -1.51 -4.86 -10.17
C HIS A 80 -1.33 -6.36 -9.87
N LEU A 81 -1.68 -7.24 -10.80
CA LEU A 81 -1.47 -8.68 -10.71
C LEU A 81 -0.52 -9.15 -11.82
N THR A 82 0.71 -8.67 -11.79
CA THR A 82 1.73 -9.06 -12.77
C THR A 82 2.40 -10.36 -12.34
N PRO A 83 2.50 -11.37 -13.25
CA PRO A 83 3.34 -12.54 -13.04
C PRO A 83 4.78 -12.13 -12.69
N SER A 84 5.33 -12.67 -11.60
CA SER A 84 6.68 -12.38 -11.12
C SER A 84 7.46 -13.70 -11.01
N LEU A 85 7.70 -14.27 -9.84
CA LEU A 85 8.34 -15.58 -9.72
C LEU A 85 7.45 -16.70 -10.28
N ALA A 86 6.13 -16.54 -10.31
CA ALA A 86 5.28 -17.35 -11.17
C ALA A 86 5.33 -16.83 -12.61
N GLU A 87 5.46 -17.73 -13.56
CA GLU A 87 5.32 -17.44 -14.99
C GLU A 87 3.86 -17.19 -15.36
N SER A 88 2.96 -18.00 -14.76
CA SER A 88 1.52 -17.93 -14.96
C SER A 88 0.79 -18.64 -13.82
N TRP A 89 -0.52 -18.46 -13.76
CA TRP A 89 -1.40 -19.26 -12.91
C TRP A 89 -2.75 -19.48 -13.58
N THR A 90 -3.44 -20.52 -13.12
CA THR A 90 -4.84 -20.81 -13.47
C THR A 90 -5.68 -20.94 -12.21
N VAL A 91 -6.98 -20.71 -12.36
CA VAL A 91 -7.96 -20.87 -11.27
C VAL A 91 -8.99 -21.90 -11.73
N SER A 92 -9.33 -22.88 -10.87
CA SER A 92 -10.37 -23.86 -11.17
C SER A 92 -11.74 -23.21 -11.34
N ALA A 93 -12.64 -23.85 -12.05
CA ALA A 93 -13.99 -23.32 -12.33
C ALA A 93 -14.79 -23.03 -11.04
N ASP A 94 -14.58 -23.81 -9.99
CA ASP A 94 -15.18 -23.62 -8.67
C ASP A 94 -14.43 -22.61 -7.78
N GLN A 95 -13.35 -21.98 -8.30
CA GLN A 95 -12.49 -21.01 -7.63
C GLN A 95 -11.88 -21.50 -6.31
N ARG A 96 -11.65 -22.81 -6.18
CA ARG A 96 -11.05 -23.43 -4.98
C ARG A 96 -9.60 -23.87 -5.18
N VAL A 97 -9.09 -23.88 -6.42
CA VAL A 97 -7.71 -24.25 -6.69
C VAL A 97 -7.02 -23.17 -7.50
N TYR A 98 -5.92 -22.66 -6.97
CA TYR A 98 -5.01 -21.74 -7.66
C TYR A 98 -3.73 -22.52 -7.98
N ASP A 99 -3.45 -22.73 -9.26
CA ASP A 99 -2.34 -23.54 -9.76
C ASP A 99 -1.30 -22.64 -10.43
N PHE A 100 -0.13 -22.48 -9.79
CA PHE A 100 0.95 -21.61 -10.24
C PHE A 100 2.05 -22.41 -10.91
N LYS A 101 2.42 -22.00 -12.12
CA LYS A 101 3.64 -22.42 -12.80
C LYS A 101 4.76 -21.43 -12.44
N LEU A 102 5.83 -21.93 -11.83
CA LEU A 102 6.98 -21.12 -11.40
C LEU A 102 8.00 -20.98 -12.53
N ARG A 103 8.76 -19.87 -12.51
CA ARG A 103 9.91 -19.68 -13.41
C ARG A 103 11.04 -20.61 -12.99
N GLU A 104 11.63 -21.27 -13.98
CA GLU A 104 12.77 -22.15 -13.78
C GLU A 104 14.10 -21.38 -13.80
N GLY A 105 15.12 -21.93 -13.15
CA GLY A 105 16.49 -21.40 -13.18
C GLY A 105 16.74 -20.17 -12.32
N LEU A 106 15.73 -19.65 -11.59
CA LEU A 106 15.93 -18.52 -10.70
C LEU A 106 16.75 -18.92 -9.46
N ARG A 107 17.56 -17.96 -8.97
CA ARG A 107 18.42 -18.15 -7.79
C ARG A 107 18.27 -17.02 -6.82
N PHE A 108 18.28 -17.37 -5.54
CA PHE A 108 18.39 -16.41 -4.44
C PHE A 108 19.74 -15.68 -4.45
N HIS A 109 19.85 -14.60 -3.69
CA HIS A 109 21.08 -13.79 -3.56
C HIS A 109 22.30 -14.59 -3.13
N ASN A 110 22.11 -15.70 -2.40
CA ASN A 110 23.17 -16.63 -1.97
C ASN A 110 23.48 -17.74 -2.97
N GLY A 111 22.80 -17.75 -4.13
CA GLY A 111 22.97 -18.73 -5.20
C GLY A 111 22.11 -20.00 -5.07
N ASP A 112 21.37 -20.20 -3.98
CA ASP A 112 20.45 -21.34 -3.84
C ASP A 112 19.35 -21.27 -4.91
N PRO A 113 18.92 -22.42 -5.47
CA PRO A 113 17.84 -22.44 -6.46
C PRO A 113 16.49 -22.13 -5.80
N PHE A 114 15.62 -21.42 -6.53
CA PHE A 114 14.23 -21.19 -6.16
C PHE A 114 13.36 -22.35 -6.64
N THR A 115 12.48 -22.86 -5.76
CA THR A 115 11.57 -23.99 -6.04
C THR A 115 10.21 -23.83 -5.35
N ALA A 116 9.28 -24.75 -5.64
CA ALA A 116 7.97 -24.82 -4.98
C ALA A 116 8.04 -25.07 -3.47
N GLU A 117 9.13 -25.68 -2.97
CA GLU A 117 9.38 -25.85 -1.54
C GLU A 117 9.49 -24.50 -0.81
N ASP A 118 10.17 -23.52 -1.42
CA ASP A 118 10.33 -22.19 -0.85
C ASP A 118 8.99 -21.44 -0.78
N VAL A 119 8.13 -21.66 -1.77
CA VAL A 119 6.77 -21.08 -1.80
C VAL A 119 5.94 -21.61 -0.64
N LYS A 120 5.85 -22.93 -0.50
CA LYS A 120 5.11 -23.58 0.58
C LYS A 120 5.63 -23.18 1.95
N PHE A 121 6.95 -23.21 2.14
CA PHE A 121 7.61 -22.77 3.37
C PHE A 121 7.30 -21.32 3.72
N SER A 122 7.46 -20.41 2.77
CA SER A 122 7.23 -18.98 2.99
C SER A 122 5.78 -18.68 3.38
N PHE A 123 4.81 -19.32 2.71
CA PHE A 123 3.40 -19.13 3.00
C PHE A 123 3.03 -19.55 4.43
N HIS A 124 3.47 -20.72 4.87
CA HIS A 124 3.09 -21.23 6.20
C HIS A 124 3.68 -20.45 7.37
N ARG A 125 4.81 -19.77 7.17
CA ARG A 125 5.44 -18.97 8.23
C ARG A 125 4.99 -17.51 8.29
N ALA A 126 4.23 -17.01 7.31
CA ALA A 126 3.86 -15.60 7.19
C ALA A 126 2.80 -15.21 8.23
N LYS A 127 3.19 -14.52 9.31
CA LYS A 127 2.30 -14.08 10.40
C LYS A 127 1.17 -13.16 9.91
N GLY A 128 1.47 -12.26 8.97
CA GLY A 128 0.51 -11.34 8.37
C GLY A 128 -0.48 -11.99 7.39
N ALA A 129 -0.33 -13.30 7.11
CA ALA A 129 -1.16 -14.01 6.14
C ALA A 129 -2.30 -14.81 6.77
N LYS A 130 -2.59 -14.64 8.06
CA LYS A 130 -3.54 -15.49 8.77
C LYS A 130 -4.91 -15.56 8.09
N ILE A 131 -5.44 -14.43 7.62
CA ILE A 131 -6.73 -14.40 6.91
C ILE A 131 -6.73 -15.30 5.66
N LEU A 132 -5.59 -15.39 4.98
CA LEU A 132 -5.42 -16.23 3.81
C LEU A 132 -5.15 -17.68 4.20
N GLN A 133 -4.34 -17.91 5.23
CA GLN A 133 -4.04 -19.25 5.76
C GLN A 133 -5.31 -19.95 6.27
N ASP A 134 -6.24 -19.22 6.91
CA ASP A 134 -7.53 -19.75 7.36
C ASP A 134 -8.44 -20.17 6.20
N LYS A 135 -8.21 -19.69 4.98
CA LYS A 135 -8.94 -20.08 3.76
C LYS A 135 -8.27 -21.20 2.99
N VAL A 136 -6.97 -21.38 3.15
CA VAL A 136 -6.19 -22.41 2.44
C VAL A 136 -6.24 -23.73 3.21
N LYS A 137 -6.78 -24.76 2.56
CA LYS A 137 -6.82 -26.13 3.08
C LYS A 137 -5.45 -26.79 3.00
N GLU A 138 -4.75 -26.58 1.88
CA GLU A 138 -3.50 -27.25 1.56
C GLU A 138 -2.69 -26.44 0.55
N VAL A 139 -1.36 -26.49 0.69
CA VAL A 139 -0.41 -26.06 -0.33
C VAL A 139 0.29 -27.32 -0.85
N GLU A 140 -0.11 -27.76 -2.05
CA GLU A 140 0.43 -28.94 -2.73
C GLU A 140 1.67 -28.57 -3.55
N ILE A 141 2.74 -29.34 -3.41
CA ILE A 141 3.90 -29.29 -4.32
C ILE A 141 3.63 -30.27 -5.46
N ALA A 142 3.16 -29.74 -6.58
CA ALA A 142 2.81 -30.54 -7.77
C ALA A 142 4.02 -30.83 -8.70
N GLY A 143 5.20 -30.35 -8.30
CA GLY A 143 6.48 -30.52 -8.97
C GLY A 143 7.48 -29.46 -8.52
N PRO A 144 8.76 -29.53 -8.92
CA PRO A 144 9.79 -28.60 -8.48
C PRO A 144 9.44 -27.13 -8.79
N TYR A 145 8.70 -26.90 -9.88
CA TYR A 145 8.30 -25.57 -10.35
C TYR A 145 6.78 -25.44 -10.53
N ARG A 146 6.01 -26.16 -9.70
CA ARG A 146 4.55 -26.06 -9.71
C ARG A 146 3.97 -26.21 -8.32
N VAL A 147 3.14 -25.26 -7.91
CA VAL A 147 2.50 -25.23 -6.60
C VAL A 147 1.02 -24.96 -6.76
N ARG A 148 0.18 -25.67 -5.98
CA ARG A 148 -1.27 -25.47 -5.94
C ARG A 148 -1.72 -25.11 -4.55
N PHE A 149 -2.57 -24.10 -4.49
CA PHE A 149 -3.29 -23.73 -3.28
C PHE A 149 -4.71 -24.26 -3.38
N HIS A 150 -5.07 -25.16 -2.48
CA HIS A 150 -6.42 -25.70 -2.36
C HIS A 150 -7.15 -24.95 -1.25
N LEU A 151 -8.33 -24.38 -1.54
CA LEU A 151 -9.12 -23.62 -0.59
C LEU A 151 -10.25 -24.45 0.01
N HIS A 152 -10.67 -24.16 1.25
CA HIS A 152 -11.85 -24.74 1.88
C HIS A 152 -13.14 -24.35 1.16
N GLU A 153 -13.22 -23.12 0.68
CA GLU A 153 -14.36 -22.53 -0.02
C GLU A 153 -13.85 -21.51 -1.05
N PRO A 154 -14.66 -21.09 -2.03
CA PRO A 154 -14.29 -19.99 -2.92
C PRO A 154 -13.91 -18.75 -2.13
N PHE A 155 -12.79 -18.11 -2.51
CA PHE A 155 -12.34 -16.88 -1.89
C PHE A 155 -11.87 -15.90 -2.97
N PRO A 156 -12.77 -15.03 -3.49
CA PRO A 156 -12.47 -14.14 -4.60
C PRO A 156 -11.31 -13.17 -4.35
N ASP A 157 -11.00 -12.89 -3.08
CA ASP A 157 -9.88 -12.02 -2.69
C ASP A 157 -8.54 -12.76 -2.55
N PHE A 158 -8.45 -14.04 -2.91
CA PHE A 158 -7.20 -14.81 -2.78
C PHE A 158 -6.02 -14.05 -3.40
N MET A 159 -6.13 -13.61 -4.65
CA MET A 159 -5.05 -12.88 -5.33
C MET A 159 -4.83 -11.47 -4.77
N THR A 160 -5.86 -10.82 -4.24
CA THR A 160 -5.75 -9.54 -3.54
C THR A 160 -4.83 -9.65 -2.33
N TYR A 161 -4.96 -10.71 -1.56
CA TYR A 161 -4.11 -10.94 -0.38
C TYR A 161 -2.77 -11.57 -0.74
N TYR A 162 -2.72 -12.48 -1.71
CA TYR A 162 -1.51 -13.19 -2.09
C TYR A 162 -0.60 -12.40 -3.03
N GLY A 163 -1.13 -11.49 -3.81
CA GLY A 163 -0.43 -10.66 -4.80
C GLY A 163 0.42 -9.51 -4.22
N THR A 164 0.79 -9.54 -2.95
CA THR A 164 1.69 -8.60 -2.25
C THR A 164 1.23 -7.15 -2.17
N PHE A 165 0.00 -6.82 -2.46
CA PHE A 165 -0.51 -5.46 -2.24
C PHE A 165 -1.45 -5.33 -1.04
N ALA A 166 -1.89 -6.44 -0.44
CA ALA A 166 -2.70 -6.42 0.79
C ALA A 166 -2.01 -7.09 2.00
N THR A 167 -1.12 -8.05 1.78
CA THR A 167 -0.39 -8.75 2.85
C THR A 167 1.04 -9.12 2.43
N GLY A 168 1.83 -9.61 3.40
CA GLY A 168 3.15 -10.19 3.14
C GLY A 168 3.13 -11.67 2.72
N ALA A 169 1.96 -12.27 2.48
CA ALA A 169 1.81 -13.71 2.26
C ALA A 169 2.51 -14.25 1.00
N GLY A 170 2.65 -13.41 -0.01
CA GLY A 170 3.22 -13.81 -1.30
C GLY A 170 4.73 -13.69 -1.42
N TRP A 171 5.41 -13.10 -0.44
CA TRP A 171 6.87 -12.94 -0.46
C TRP A 171 7.59 -14.26 -0.21
N ILE A 172 8.65 -14.52 -0.96
CA ILE A 172 9.39 -15.79 -0.94
C ILE A 172 10.76 -15.60 -0.31
N VAL A 173 11.13 -16.53 0.58
CA VAL A 173 12.44 -16.64 1.20
C VAL A 173 13.02 -18.05 1.00
N PRO A 174 14.37 -18.22 0.99
CA PRO A 174 15.00 -19.52 0.79
C PRO A 174 14.84 -20.43 2.02
N LYS A 175 14.02 -21.48 1.89
CA LYS A 175 13.74 -22.46 2.95
C LYS A 175 15.02 -22.99 3.58
N LYS A 176 15.90 -23.57 2.75
CA LYS A 176 17.16 -24.18 3.20
C LYS A 176 18.01 -23.22 4.03
N TYR A 177 18.18 -22.00 3.57
CA TYR A 177 18.97 -21.01 4.28
C TYR A 177 18.33 -20.59 5.60
N VAL A 178 17.02 -20.34 5.62
CA VAL A 178 16.29 -19.99 6.85
C VAL A 178 16.36 -21.11 7.89
N GLU A 179 16.20 -22.37 7.47
CA GLU A 179 16.34 -23.55 8.35
C GLU A 179 17.77 -23.69 8.89
N GLN A 180 18.79 -23.35 8.11
CA GLN A 180 20.20 -23.42 8.51
C GLN A 180 20.57 -22.34 9.53
N VAL A 181 20.15 -21.08 9.33
CA VAL A 181 20.59 -19.95 10.16
C VAL A 181 19.62 -19.59 11.27
N GLY A 182 18.41 -20.11 11.23
CA GLY A 182 17.29 -19.76 12.12
C GLY A 182 16.73 -18.36 11.86
N LEU A 183 15.65 -18.01 12.57
CA LEU A 183 14.94 -16.74 12.37
C LEU A 183 15.80 -15.52 12.69
N ASP A 184 16.58 -15.58 13.76
CA ASP A 184 17.44 -14.46 14.16
C ASP A 184 18.66 -14.33 13.25
N GLY A 185 19.21 -15.42 12.77
CA GLY A 185 20.26 -15.43 11.75
C GLY A 185 19.78 -14.83 10.44
N PHE A 186 18.57 -15.18 10.00
CA PHE A 186 17.98 -14.62 8.80
C PHE A 186 17.75 -13.10 8.90
N LYS A 187 17.24 -12.58 10.03
CA LYS A 187 17.09 -11.14 10.25
C LYS A 187 18.41 -10.36 10.28
N LYS A 188 19.52 -11.02 10.65
CA LYS A 188 20.86 -10.40 10.62
C LYS A 188 21.45 -10.36 9.22
N ASN A 189 21.21 -11.39 8.41
CA ASN A 189 21.70 -11.52 7.05
C ASN A 189 20.57 -12.03 6.13
N PRO A 190 19.60 -11.18 5.77
CA PRO A 190 18.47 -11.60 4.94
C PRO A 190 18.93 -11.94 3.53
N VAL A 191 18.34 -12.98 2.98
CA VAL A 191 18.57 -13.47 1.61
C VAL A 191 17.22 -13.49 0.90
N GLY A 192 17.15 -12.86 -0.26
CA GLY A 192 15.94 -12.79 -1.08
C GLY A 192 16.20 -13.05 -2.56
N LEU A 193 15.22 -12.69 -3.39
CA LEU A 193 15.22 -12.79 -4.86
C LEU A 193 15.00 -11.41 -5.52
N GLY A 194 15.00 -10.34 -4.72
CA GLY A 194 14.69 -8.99 -5.19
C GLY A 194 15.84 -8.32 -5.95
N PRO A 195 15.61 -7.10 -6.47
CA PRO A 195 16.58 -6.36 -7.25
C PRO A 195 17.82 -5.90 -6.46
N TYR A 196 17.71 -5.82 -5.14
CA TYR A 196 18.83 -5.44 -4.27
C TYR A 196 19.07 -6.50 -3.20
N LYS A 197 20.33 -6.78 -2.92
CA LYS A 197 20.75 -7.68 -1.84
C LYS A 197 21.22 -6.88 -0.63
N PHE A 198 21.03 -7.44 0.55
CA PHE A 198 21.48 -6.90 1.83
C PHE A 198 23.01 -6.76 1.87
N VAL A 199 23.49 -5.64 2.41
CA VAL A 199 24.90 -5.38 2.69
C VAL A 199 25.12 -5.22 4.19
N SER A 200 24.42 -4.28 4.80
CA SER A 200 24.53 -4.01 6.24
C SER A 200 23.32 -3.26 6.78
N SER A 201 23.11 -3.36 8.08
CA SER A 201 22.11 -2.54 8.77
C SER A 201 22.65 -2.12 10.14
N THR A 202 22.50 -0.83 10.44
CA THR A 202 22.68 -0.27 11.77
C THR A 202 21.29 0.04 12.33
N PRO A 203 20.80 -0.72 13.32
CA PRO A 203 19.43 -0.56 13.84
C PRO A 203 19.11 0.88 14.22
N GLY A 204 17.97 1.37 13.75
CA GLY A 204 17.51 2.74 14.00
C GLY A 204 18.27 3.84 13.22
N ILE A 205 19.30 3.51 12.45
CA ILE A 205 20.11 4.46 11.69
C ILE A 205 19.94 4.25 10.20
N GLU A 206 20.40 3.11 9.67
CA GLU A 206 20.34 2.88 8.22
C GLU A 206 20.32 1.40 7.83
N LEU A 207 19.83 1.15 6.61
CA LEU A 207 19.90 -0.10 5.87
C LEU A 207 20.62 0.18 4.55
N VAL A 208 21.68 -0.58 4.26
CA VAL A 208 22.46 -0.51 3.03
C VAL A 208 22.20 -1.75 2.20
N MET A 209 21.87 -1.54 0.94
CA MET A 209 21.60 -2.60 -0.04
C MET A 209 22.43 -2.33 -1.31
N GLU A 210 22.78 -3.40 -2.03
CA GLU A 210 23.53 -3.34 -3.28
C GLU A 210 22.75 -4.02 -4.40
N ALA A 211 22.81 -3.46 -5.60
CA ALA A 211 22.17 -4.02 -6.78
C ALA A 211 22.56 -5.48 -7.00
N TYR A 212 21.58 -6.33 -7.23
CA TYR A 212 21.81 -7.72 -7.60
C TYR A 212 21.94 -7.82 -9.12
N GLU A 213 23.16 -7.93 -9.64
CA GLU A 213 23.42 -7.97 -11.07
C GLU A 213 22.77 -9.19 -11.77
N GLY A 214 22.54 -10.26 -11.01
CA GLY A 214 21.81 -11.45 -11.46
C GLY A 214 20.29 -11.36 -11.35
N TYR A 215 19.74 -10.16 -11.11
CA TYR A 215 18.28 -10.03 -10.97
C TYR A 215 17.57 -10.40 -12.27
N TRP A 216 16.64 -11.33 -12.15
CA TRP A 216 16.03 -12.03 -13.28
C TRP A 216 15.18 -11.14 -14.21
N ARG A 217 14.65 -10.01 -13.71
CA ARG A 217 13.75 -9.14 -14.48
C ARG A 217 14.49 -7.98 -15.14
N LYS A 218 15.04 -7.07 -14.37
CA LYS A 218 15.77 -5.91 -14.85
C LYS A 218 16.84 -5.54 -13.84
N MET A 219 18.10 -5.55 -14.25
CA MET A 219 19.19 -5.12 -13.40
C MET A 219 19.02 -3.65 -12.99
N PRO A 220 19.07 -3.32 -11.67
CA PRO A 220 19.03 -1.94 -11.22
C PRO A 220 20.15 -1.08 -11.83
N SER A 221 19.89 0.18 -12.10
CA SER A 221 20.94 1.12 -12.58
C SER A 221 21.72 1.77 -11.44
N VAL A 222 21.15 1.88 -10.25
CA VAL A 222 21.79 2.42 -9.05
C VAL A 222 22.50 1.31 -8.31
N LYS A 223 23.81 1.44 -8.08
CA LYS A 223 24.62 0.40 -7.45
C LYS A 223 24.28 0.19 -5.98
N ARG A 224 24.11 1.27 -5.21
CA ARG A 224 23.77 1.20 -3.77
C ARG A 224 22.52 1.98 -3.46
N LEU A 225 21.61 1.35 -2.72
CA LEU A 225 20.40 1.96 -2.19
C LEU A 225 20.51 1.99 -0.66
N VAL A 226 20.45 3.18 -0.08
CA VAL A 226 20.59 3.40 1.36
C VAL A 226 19.32 4.01 1.90
N TYR A 227 18.70 3.35 2.87
CA TYR A 227 17.57 3.89 3.62
C TYR A 227 18.04 4.37 4.98
N LYS A 228 17.81 5.63 5.30
CA LYS A 228 18.13 6.25 6.59
C LYS A 228 16.88 6.48 7.41
N SER A 229 16.93 6.11 8.69
CA SER A 229 15.87 6.38 9.67
C SER A 229 15.99 7.84 10.12
N VAL A 230 15.06 8.70 9.70
CA VAL A 230 15.04 10.13 10.05
C VAL A 230 13.59 10.53 10.35
N PRO A 231 13.08 10.26 11.57
CA PRO A 231 11.67 10.48 11.91
C PRO A 231 11.20 11.94 11.76
N GLU A 232 12.06 12.91 12.03
CA GLU A 232 11.72 14.34 12.01
C GLU A 232 11.73 14.91 10.60
N SER A 233 10.60 15.47 10.17
CA SER A 233 10.38 16.05 8.83
C SER A 233 11.35 17.18 8.51
N THR A 234 11.60 18.07 9.47
CA THR A 234 12.57 19.18 9.36
C THR A 234 13.98 18.69 9.11
N THR A 235 14.40 17.64 9.82
CA THR A 235 15.72 17.01 9.66
C THR A 235 15.84 16.36 8.29
N ARG A 236 14.82 15.65 7.81
CA ARG A 236 14.83 15.08 6.45
C ARG A 236 15.04 16.13 5.37
N LEU A 237 14.33 17.25 5.45
CA LEU A 237 14.49 18.33 4.48
C LEU A 237 15.87 18.99 4.58
N ALA A 238 16.38 19.22 5.79
CA ALA A 238 17.71 19.79 5.99
C ALA A 238 18.82 18.89 5.40
N MET A 239 18.74 17.57 5.61
CA MET A 239 19.68 16.61 5.00
C MET A 239 19.61 16.62 3.47
N LEU A 240 18.40 16.73 2.89
CA LEU A 240 18.25 16.83 1.44
C LEU A 240 18.91 18.10 0.89
N LYS A 241 18.70 19.26 1.54
CA LYS A 241 19.32 20.54 1.13
C LYS A 241 20.85 20.52 1.20
N ARG A 242 21.42 19.78 2.17
CA ARG A 242 22.88 19.60 2.27
C ARG A 242 23.43 18.51 1.35
N GLY A 243 22.58 17.81 0.59
CA GLY A 243 23.00 16.69 -0.28
C GLY A 243 23.43 15.43 0.47
N GLU A 244 23.08 15.31 1.75
CA GLU A 244 23.33 14.11 2.57
C GLU A 244 22.39 12.95 2.20
N VAL A 245 21.23 13.28 1.65
CA VAL A 245 20.26 12.35 1.07
C VAL A 245 19.76 12.87 -0.26
N ASP A 246 19.22 11.99 -1.08
CA ASP A 246 18.70 12.28 -2.43
C ASP A 246 17.17 12.39 -2.45
N LEU A 247 16.52 11.85 -1.42
CA LEU A 247 15.07 11.89 -1.27
C LEU A 247 14.69 12.04 0.21
N ALA A 248 13.82 13.01 0.51
CA ALA A 248 13.16 13.18 1.80
C ALA A 248 11.71 12.71 1.68
N TYR A 249 11.43 11.52 2.22
CA TYR A 249 10.13 10.89 2.06
C TYR A 249 9.15 11.33 3.14
N LEU A 250 7.92 11.63 2.74
CA LEU A 250 6.82 12.05 3.61
C LEU A 250 7.18 13.29 4.45
N LEU A 251 6.99 14.45 3.87
CA LEU A 251 7.16 15.76 4.53
C LEU A 251 5.82 16.27 5.08
N ASP A 252 5.91 17.11 6.11
CA ASP A 252 4.76 17.85 6.58
C ASP A 252 4.53 19.09 5.70
N ALA A 253 3.33 19.70 5.77
CA ALA A 253 2.95 20.81 4.91
C ALA A 253 3.92 22.02 4.97
N PRO A 254 4.44 22.46 6.12
CA PRO A 254 5.44 23.54 6.17
C PRO A 254 6.71 23.24 5.36
N GLN A 255 7.25 22.00 5.48
CA GLN A 255 8.45 21.58 4.73
C GLN A 255 8.15 21.43 3.24
N ALA A 256 6.96 20.96 2.88
CA ALA A 256 6.54 20.87 1.49
C ALA A 256 6.41 22.26 0.85
N MET A 257 5.92 23.25 1.59
CA MET A 257 5.90 24.66 1.14
C MET A 257 7.31 25.22 0.93
N GLU A 258 8.26 24.84 1.77
CA GLU A 258 9.65 25.25 1.62
C GLU A 258 10.27 24.63 0.35
N VAL A 259 10.02 23.32 0.11
CA VAL A 259 10.45 22.65 -1.13
C VAL A 259 9.85 23.32 -2.37
N LYS A 260 8.57 23.70 -2.34
CA LYS A 260 7.91 24.37 -3.47
C LYS A 260 8.56 25.69 -3.86
N ARG A 261 9.24 26.36 -2.92
CA ARG A 261 9.96 27.64 -3.14
C ARG A 261 11.42 27.44 -3.58
N ASP A 262 11.96 26.25 -3.45
CA ASP A 262 13.35 25.93 -3.80
C ASP A 262 13.42 25.35 -5.22
N PRO A 263 13.97 26.09 -6.20
CA PRO A 263 14.03 25.63 -7.60
C PRO A 263 15.00 24.46 -7.82
N THR A 264 15.84 24.13 -6.86
CA THR A 264 16.79 23.01 -6.94
C THR A 264 16.16 21.69 -6.53
N LEU A 265 15.03 21.72 -5.82
CA LEU A 265 14.31 20.56 -5.32
C LEU A 265 13.03 20.32 -6.11
N LYS A 266 12.62 19.06 -6.20
CA LYS A 266 11.35 18.67 -6.82
C LYS A 266 10.37 18.17 -5.75
N LEU A 267 9.22 18.84 -5.61
CA LEU A 267 8.11 18.35 -4.82
C LEU A 267 7.36 17.25 -5.60
N VAL A 268 7.17 16.11 -4.97
CA VAL A 268 6.44 14.96 -5.52
C VAL A 268 5.37 14.55 -4.53
N PHE A 269 4.17 14.28 -5.04
CA PHE A 269 3.05 13.78 -4.24
C PHE A 269 2.85 12.30 -4.49
N SER A 270 2.61 11.55 -3.42
CA SER A 270 2.34 10.11 -3.49
C SER A 270 1.24 9.73 -2.48
N GLY A 271 0.52 8.64 -2.76
CA GLY A 271 -0.58 8.18 -1.91
C GLY A 271 -1.85 7.87 -2.69
N GLY A 272 -3.02 8.09 -2.05
CA GLY A 272 -4.32 7.76 -2.62
C GLY A 272 -4.81 6.35 -2.26
N ILE A 273 -4.12 5.66 -1.35
CA ILE A 273 -4.49 4.33 -0.83
C ILE A 273 -5.16 4.37 0.53
N GLY A 274 -5.13 5.51 1.20
CA GLY A 274 -5.73 5.73 2.51
C GLY A 274 -6.79 6.82 2.45
N THR A 275 -7.76 6.74 3.35
CA THR A 275 -8.74 7.79 3.57
C THR A 275 -8.68 8.20 5.03
N TYR A 276 -8.53 9.51 5.29
CA TYR A 276 -8.82 10.06 6.61
C TYR A 276 -10.32 10.08 6.84
N TYR A 277 -10.73 9.65 8.02
CA TYR A 277 -12.13 9.68 8.45
C TYR A 277 -12.22 9.82 9.96
N LEU A 278 -13.31 10.41 10.42
CA LEU A 278 -13.67 10.41 11.82
C LEU A 278 -14.44 9.11 12.11
N ASP A 279 -13.96 8.32 13.08
CA ASP A 279 -14.67 7.16 13.63
C ASP A 279 -15.26 7.51 15.00
N PHE A 280 -16.45 7.01 15.24
CA PHE A 280 -17.25 7.23 16.45
C PHE A 280 -17.27 5.94 17.25
N PHE A 281 -16.27 5.70 18.12
CA PHE A 281 -16.15 4.43 18.83
C PHE A 281 -17.36 4.13 19.73
N ASP A 282 -17.90 5.16 20.37
CA ASP A 282 -19.02 5.02 21.30
C ASP A 282 -20.42 5.06 20.64
N GLN A 283 -20.51 5.05 19.29
CA GLN A 283 -21.81 5.11 18.60
C GLN A 283 -22.72 3.89 18.88
N TRP A 284 -22.16 2.84 19.43
CA TRP A 284 -22.85 1.60 19.76
C TRP A 284 -23.48 1.61 21.16
N ASP A 285 -23.09 2.56 22.02
CA ASP A 285 -23.71 2.77 23.35
C ASP A 285 -24.92 3.71 23.21
N PRO A 286 -26.17 3.24 23.53
CA PRO A 286 -27.37 4.08 23.48
C PRO A 286 -27.29 5.34 24.36
N LYS A 287 -26.41 5.37 25.35
CA LYS A 287 -26.23 6.52 26.25
C LYS A 287 -25.26 7.56 25.67
N SER A 288 -24.51 7.20 24.64
CA SER A 288 -23.55 8.11 24.01
C SER A 288 -24.26 9.10 23.08
N PRO A 289 -23.89 10.38 23.06
CA PRO A 289 -24.34 11.33 22.04
C PRO A 289 -24.09 10.82 20.61
N TRP A 290 -23.03 10.03 20.42
CA TRP A 290 -22.67 9.46 19.13
C TRP A 290 -23.61 8.36 18.63
N HIS A 291 -24.51 7.84 19.49
CA HIS A 291 -25.55 6.90 19.05
C HIS A 291 -26.55 7.56 18.10
N ASP A 292 -26.84 8.85 18.31
CA ASP A 292 -27.73 9.61 17.42
C ASP A 292 -27.02 9.94 16.10
N ARG A 293 -27.59 9.48 14.99
CA ARG A 293 -27.10 9.76 13.64
C ARG A 293 -26.99 11.25 13.34
N ARG A 294 -27.88 12.09 13.90
CA ARG A 294 -27.88 13.55 13.69
C ARG A 294 -26.62 14.18 14.26
N VAL A 295 -26.15 13.71 15.41
CA VAL A 295 -24.90 14.16 16.04
C VAL A 295 -23.69 13.79 15.17
N ARG A 296 -23.66 12.57 14.63
CA ARG A 296 -22.57 12.16 13.72
C ARG A 296 -22.59 12.94 12.42
N LEU A 297 -23.79 13.24 11.88
CA LEU A 297 -23.92 14.07 10.68
C LEU A 297 -23.48 15.50 10.95
N ALA A 298 -23.82 16.06 12.12
CA ALA A 298 -23.35 17.39 12.52
C ALA A 298 -21.83 17.47 12.57
N ALA A 299 -21.16 16.48 13.15
CA ALA A 299 -19.70 16.39 13.15
C ALA A 299 -19.14 16.33 11.71
N SER A 300 -19.80 15.62 10.81
CA SER A 300 -19.37 15.54 9.40
C SER A 300 -19.54 16.88 8.67
N LEU A 301 -20.66 17.59 8.88
CA LEU A 301 -20.93 18.90 8.28
C LEU A 301 -20.04 20.02 8.85
N ALA A 302 -19.53 19.85 10.06
CA ALA A 302 -18.65 20.80 10.71
C ALA A 302 -17.26 20.91 10.07
N MET A 303 -16.84 19.95 9.24
CA MET A 303 -15.49 19.88 8.68
C MET A 303 -15.40 20.50 7.28
N ASP A 304 -14.64 21.57 7.12
CA ASP A 304 -14.25 22.08 5.79
C ASP A 304 -13.12 21.24 5.20
N ARG A 305 -13.48 20.25 4.43
CA ARG A 305 -12.55 19.29 3.82
C ARG A 305 -11.61 19.90 2.80
N LYS A 306 -12.04 20.98 2.13
CA LYS A 306 -11.18 21.71 1.19
C LYS A 306 -10.08 22.44 1.93
N SER A 307 -10.43 23.20 2.95
CA SER A 307 -9.45 23.91 3.80
C SER A 307 -8.53 22.94 4.53
N LEU A 308 -9.02 21.79 4.99
CA LEU A 308 -8.19 20.73 5.56
C LEU A 308 -7.17 20.20 4.53
N SER A 309 -7.58 19.97 3.28
CA SER A 309 -6.66 19.52 2.23
C SER A 309 -5.58 20.56 1.93
N GLU A 310 -5.96 21.83 1.85
CA GLU A 310 -5.00 22.93 1.63
C GLU A 310 -3.99 23.03 2.79
N ALA A 311 -4.45 22.93 4.03
CA ALA A 311 -3.60 23.06 5.21
C ALA A 311 -2.63 21.88 5.38
N GLU A 312 -3.11 20.66 5.18
CA GLU A 312 -2.36 19.43 5.47
C GLU A 312 -1.51 18.94 4.30
N THR A 313 -1.94 19.19 3.06
CA THR A 313 -1.32 18.59 1.86
C THR A 313 -1.21 19.56 0.67
N LEU A 314 -1.31 20.85 0.90
CA LEU A 314 -1.24 21.89 -0.14
C LEU A 314 -2.30 21.68 -1.26
N GLY A 315 -3.48 21.17 -0.90
CA GLY A 315 -4.57 20.89 -1.83
C GLY A 315 -4.42 19.60 -2.63
N ALA A 316 -3.37 18.81 -2.38
CA ALA A 316 -3.14 17.57 -3.13
C ALA A 316 -4.11 16.44 -2.76
N SER A 317 -4.56 16.40 -1.51
CA SER A 317 -5.53 15.40 -1.03
C SER A 317 -6.93 15.73 -1.49
N ARG A 318 -7.67 14.74 -1.98
CA ARG A 318 -9.02 14.94 -2.48
C ARG A 318 -10.07 14.69 -1.40
N PRO A 319 -10.97 15.64 -1.11
CA PRO A 319 -12.16 15.41 -0.30
C PRO A 319 -12.96 14.20 -0.78
N THR A 320 -13.49 13.40 0.14
CA THR A 320 -14.27 12.20 -0.18
C THR A 320 -15.39 11.96 0.82
N GLY A 321 -16.50 11.36 0.34
CA GLY A 321 -17.61 10.88 1.17
C GLY A 321 -17.51 9.39 1.49
N ASN A 322 -16.44 8.70 1.07
CA ASN A 322 -16.25 7.27 1.27
C ASN A 322 -14.95 6.97 2.04
N VAL A 323 -14.96 5.94 2.88
CA VAL A 323 -13.76 5.42 3.54
C VAL A 323 -12.91 4.56 2.61
N ILE A 324 -13.43 4.22 1.43
CA ILE A 324 -12.73 3.46 0.39
C ILE A 324 -12.18 4.44 -0.65
N PRO A 325 -10.86 4.44 -0.89
CA PRO A 325 -10.27 5.26 -1.95
C PRO A 325 -10.87 4.92 -3.31
N ARG A 326 -11.17 5.92 -4.12
CA ARG A 326 -11.88 5.77 -5.40
C ARG A 326 -11.17 4.91 -6.45
N LYS A 327 -9.84 4.77 -6.33
CA LYS A 327 -9.04 3.92 -7.23
C LYS A 327 -9.04 2.44 -6.85
N PHE A 328 -9.67 2.09 -5.74
CA PHE A 328 -9.80 0.68 -5.35
C PHE A 328 -10.91 0.01 -6.16
N GLU A 329 -10.68 -1.23 -6.52
CA GLU A 329 -11.71 -2.05 -7.15
C GLU A 329 -12.95 -2.11 -6.26
N PHE A 330 -14.13 -2.00 -6.85
CA PHE A 330 -15.46 -1.92 -6.20
C PHE A 330 -15.65 -0.70 -5.28
N ALA A 331 -14.85 0.35 -5.41
CA ALA A 331 -15.13 1.60 -4.72
C ALA A 331 -16.35 2.30 -5.33
N LEU A 332 -17.30 2.69 -4.48
CA LEU A 332 -18.44 3.52 -4.88
C LEU A 332 -18.05 5.00 -4.74
N PRO A 333 -18.08 5.78 -5.81
CA PRO A 333 -17.86 7.22 -5.72
C PRO A 333 -18.97 7.88 -4.91
N ILE A 334 -18.63 8.40 -3.74
CA ILE A 334 -19.55 9.15 -2.86
C ILE A 334 -18.90 10.51 -2.62
N GLU A 335 -19.61 11.57 -2.97
CA GLU A 335 -19.15 12.93 -2.70
C GLU A 335 -19.34 13.25 -1.22
N PRO A 336 -18.42 14.01 -0.60
CA PRO A 336 -18.55 14.41 0.79
C PRO A 336 -19.70 15.40 0.97
N PRO A 337 -20.34 15.42 2.15
CA PRO A 337 -21.29 16.49 2.44
C PRO A 337 -20.59 17.85 2.42
N LEU A 338 -21.31 18.87 2.00
CA LEU A 338 -20.81 20.24 2.00
C LEU A 338 -20.54 20.72 3.44
N TYR A 339 -19.55 21.57 3.60
CA TYR A 339 -19.29 22.26 4.87
C TYR A 339 -20.46 23.18 5.20
N ASP A 340 -21.14 22.90 6.31
CA ASP A 340 -22.30 23.68 6.79
C ASP A 340 -22.33 23.67 8.32
N PRO A 341 -21.58 24.57 8.97
CA PRO A 341 -21.56 24.66 10.44
C PRO A 341 -22.87 25.17 11.02
N ALA A 342 -23.70 25.91 10.25
CA ALA A 342 -25.02 26.34 10.71
C ALA A 342 -25.97 25.15 10.82
N LYS A 343 -26.04 24.30 9.78
CA LYS A 343 -26.81 23.05 9.80
C LYS A 343 -26.29 22.08 10.84
N ALA A 344 -24.98 22.01 11.07
CA ALA A 344 -24.40 21.20 12.13
C ALA A 344 -24.93 21.61 13.52
N LYS A 345 -24.93 22.92 13.84
CA LYS A 345 -25.49 23.45 15.09
C LYS A 345 -26.99 23.18 15.20
N GLN A 346 -27.74 23.31 14.12
CA GLN A 346 -29.16 22.98 14.10
C GLN A 346 -29.40 21.51 14.44
N LEU A 347 -28.67 20.57 13.82
CA LEU A 347 -28.79 19.14 14.08
C LEU A 347 -28.43 18.78 15.53
N LEU A 348 -27.41 19.42 16.10
CA LEU A 348 -27.05 19.25 17.50
C LEU A 348 -28.19 19.71 18.43
N ALA A 349 -28.80 20.88 18.15
CA ALA A 349 -29.95 21.36 18.92
C ALA A 349 -31.15 20.42 18.83
N GLU A 350 -31.47 19.93 17.63
CA GLU A 350 -32.54 18.93 17.39
C GLU A 350 -32.27 17.59 18.11
N ALA A 351 -30.98 17.26 18.31
CA ALA A 351 -30.56 16.07 19.06
C ALA A 351 -30.49 16.27 20.58
N GLY A 352 -30.83 17.47 21.10
CA GLY A 352 -30.82 17.78 22.52
C GLY A 352 -29.55 18.46 23.02
N TYR A 353 -28.64 18.92 22.11
CA TYR A 353 -27.38 19.56 22.45
C TYR A 353 -27.27 20.99 21.90
N PRO A 354 -28.19 21.93 22.23
CA PRO A 354 -28.21 23.28 21.66
C PRO A 354 -26.94 24.11 22.01
N ASN A 355 -26.29 23.77 23.14
CA ASN A 355 -25.07 24.41 23.61
C ASN A 355 -23.81 23.55 23.37
N GLY A 356 -23.95 22.49 22.55
CA GLY A 356 -22.89 21.49 22.37
C GLY A 356 -22.75 20.53 23.55
N PHE A 357 -21.67 19.77 23.56
CA PHE A 357 -21.38 18.79 24.61
C PHE A 357 -19.88 18.46 24.69
N ASP A 358 -19.47 17.86 25.84
CA ASP A 358 -18.12 17.29 25.98
C ASP A 358 -18.11 15.88 25.33
N ALA A 359 -17.40 15.76 24.23
CA ALA A 359 -17.28 14.55 23.44
C ALA A 359 -16.14 13.62 23.90
N GLY A 360 -15.43 13.98 24.96
CA GLY A 360 -14.33 13.19 25.51
C GLY A 360 -13.05 13.26 24.69
N GLU A 361 -12.42 12.11 24.49
CA GLU A 361 -11.10 12.04 23.83
C GLU A 361 -11.23 12.00 22.29
N LEU A 362 -10.30 12.68 21.63
CA LEU A 362 -10.06 12.58 20.19
C LEU A 362 -8.66 12.04 19.97
N TYR A 363 -8.56 10.85 19.38
CA TYR A 363 -7.30 10.18 19.07
C TYR A 363 -6.93 10.43 17.61
N PRO A 364 -5.86 11.20 17.32
CA PRO A 364 -5.30 11.22 15.98
C PRO A 364 -4.49 9.94 15.73
N TRP A 365 -4.57 9.41 14.51
CA TRP A 365 -3.79 8.22 14.13
C TRP A 365 -2.28 8.53 14.10
N PRO A 366 -1.44 7.83 14.88
CA PRO A 366 -0.01 8.08 14.90
C PRO A 366 0.68 7.72 13.56
N PRO A 367 1.59 8.55 13.03
CA PRO A 367 2.12 9.81 13.58
C PRO A 367 1.43 11.09 13.07
N TYR A 368 0.24 11.03 12.51
CA TYR A 368 -0.45 12.12 11.80
C TYR A 368 -1.28 12.99 12.75
N PHE A 369 -0.61 13.68 13.67
CA PHE A 369 -1.28 14.38 14.77
C PHE A 369 -1.95 15.70 14.34
N SER A 370 -1.37 16.43 13.37
CA SER A 370 -1.89 17.71 12.86
C SER A 370 -3.33 17.63 12.36
N MET A 371 -3.67 16.54 11.65
CA MET A 371 -5.05 16.33 11.20
C MET A 371 -6.04 16.24 12.37
N GLY A 372 -5.63 15.62 13.49
CA GLY A 372 -6.46 15.57 14.69
C GLY A 372 -6.68 16.94 15.32
N GLU A 373 -5.66 17.78 15.35
CA GLU A 373 -5.74 19.15 15.83
C GLU A 373 -6.70 19.98 14.97
N SER A 374 -6.54 19.91 13.67
CA SER A 374 -7.39 20.62 12.70
C SER A 374 -8.85 20.19 12.81
N VAL A 375 -9.13 18.88 12.89
CA VAL A 375 -10.49 18.35 13.07
C VAL A 375 -11.07 18.78 14.41
N GLY A 376 -10.28 18.74 15.49
CA GLY A 376 -10.72 19.18 16.82
C GLY A 376 -11.18 20.65 16.84
N GLN A 377 -10.49 21.53 16.11
CA GLN A 377 -10.89 22.95 15.96
C GLN A 377 -12.25 23.08 15.25
N TYR A 378 -12.47 22.35 14.15
CA TYR A 378 -13.76 22.36 13.44
C TYR A 378 -14.90 21.84 14.29
N LEU A 379 -14.70 20.78 15.06
CA LEU A 379 -15.70 20.25 15.99
C LEU A 379 -16.02 21.25 17.11
N GLY A 380 -14.99 21.88 17.67
CA GLY A 380 -15.14 22.91 18.70
C GLY A 380 -15.95 24.12 18.23
N ALA A 381 -15.81 24.55 16.96
CA ALA A 381 -16.54 25.67 16.38
C ALA A 381 -18.08 25.46 16.32
N VAL A 382 -18.53 24.21 16.35
CA VAL A 382 -19.97 23.88 16.42
C VAL A 382 -20.43 23.46 17.81
N GLY A 383 -19.54 23.48 18.83
CA GLY A 383 -19.86 23.13 20.22
C GLY A 383 -19.54 21.70 20.63
N ILE A 384 -18.95 20.89 19.74
CA ILE A 384 -18.46 19.52 20.07
C ILE A 384 -17.06 19.65 20.67
N LYS A 385 -16.97 19.64 22.00
CA LYS A 385 -15.69 19.84 22.71
C LYS A 385 -14.94 18.52 22.83
N VAL A 386 -13.71 18.47 22.33
CA VAL A 386 -12.86 17.27 22.38
C VAL A 386 -11.54 17.58 23.11
N ARG A 387 -10.97 16.55 23.72
CA ARG A 387 -9.60 16.58 24.27
C ARG A 387 -8.70 15.74 23.38
N LEU A 388 -7.73 16.38 22.74
CA LEU A 388 -6.78 15.67 21.90
C LEU A 388 -5.88 14.77 22.77
N ARG A 389 -5.79 13.50 22.41
CA ARG A 389 -4.94 12.52 23.09
C ARG A 389 -4.03 11.80 22.10
N THR A 390 -2.80 12.24 22.05
CA THR A 390 -1.74 11.58 21.27
C THR A 390 -1.22 10.34 21.99
N MET A 391 -0.91 9.31 21.24
CA MET A 391 -0.34 8.05 21.75
C MET A 391 0.85 7.62 20.91
N GLU A 392 1.76 6.88 21.53
CA GLU A 392 2.78 6.14 20.78
C GLU A 392 2.08 5.08 19.91
N ARG A 393 2.65 4.80 18.73
CA ARG A 393 2.01 3.99 17.71
C ARG A 393 1.66 2.57 18.17
N ALA A 394 2.58 1.85 18.83
CA ALA A 394 2.32 0.49 19.27
C ALA A 394 1.26 0.45 20.39
N ALA A 395 1.30 1.40 21.31
CA ALA A 395 0.30 1.55 22.36
C ALA A 395 -1.09 1.88 21.79
N PHE A 396 -1.16 2.73 20.77
CA PHE A 396 -2.41 3.05 20.06
C PHE A 396 -3.02 1.80 19.42
N TYR A 397 -2.23 1.03 18.64
CA TYR A 397 -2.73 -0.19 18.02
C TYR A 397 -3.17 -1.25 19.02
N ALA A 398 -2.43 -1.43 20.12
CA ALA A 398 -2.81 -2.35 21.18
C ALA A 398 -4.14 -1.94 21.84
N ALA A 399 -4.34 -0.65 22.11
CA ALA A 399 -5.58 -0.13 22.66
C ALA A 399 -6.75 -0.25 21.66
N LEU A 400 -6.51 0.01 20.37
CA LEU A 400 -7.49 -0.14 19.31
C LEU A 400 -7.96 -1.59 19.17
N GLN A 401 -7.05 -2.55 19.09
CA GLN A 401 -7.35 -3.98 18.99
C GLN A 401 -8.09 -4.52 20.21
N THR A 402 -7.74 -4.04 21.41
CA THR A 402 -8.39 -4.46 22.66
C THR A 402 -9.65 -3.65 22.99
N LYS A 403 -10.13 -2.80 22.07
CA LYS A 403 -11.35 -1.98 22.19
C LYS A 403 -11.35 -1.06 23.43
N LYS A 404 -10.19 -0.55 23.81
CA LYS A 404 -10.01 0.31 25.00
C LYS A 404 -10.16 1.81 24.70
N LEU A 405 -10.14 2.21 23.44
CA LEU A 405 -10.35 3.60 23.06
C LEU A 405 -11.83 3.96 23.14
N LYS A 406 -12.13 5.20 23.55
CA LYS A 406 -13.48 5.74 23.64
C LYS A 406 -13.54 7.11 23.00
N GLY A 407 -14.73 7.56 22.63
CA GLY A 407 -14.92 8.86 21.97
C GLY A 407 -14.65 8.77 20.47
N LEU A 408 -13.70 9.54 20.00
CA LEU A 408 -13.44 9.75 18.58
C LEU A 408 -12.04 9.35 18.16
N CYS A 409 -11.91 8.94 16.91
CA CYS A 409 -10.62 8.79 16.26
C CYS A 409 -10.61 9.53 14.91
N VAL A 410 -9.62 10.40 14.69
CA VAL A 410 -9.24 10.77 13.33
C VAL A 410 -8.37 9.63 12.81
N CYS A 411 -9.02 8.71 12.21
CA CYS A 411 -8.42 7.48 11.73
C CYS A 411 -7.95 7.63 10.28
N ILE A 412 -6.89 6.90 9.96
CA ILE A 412 -6.50 6.62 8.58
C ILE A 412 -6.41 5.11 8.41
N ASN A 413 -7.04 4.59 7.41
CA ASN A 413 -6.85 3.20 7.05
C ASN A 413 -6.17 3.14 5.68
N ALA A 414 -5.03 2.54 5.64
CA ALA A 414 -4.22 2.38 4.46
C ALA A 414 -4.03 0.89 4.11
N VAL A 415 -5.11 0.12 4.21
CA VAL A 415 -5.12 -1.27 3.74
C VAL A 415 -5.19 -1.27 2.23
N TYR A 416 -4.31 -2.03 1.61
CA TYR A 416 -4.29 -2.24 0.17
C TYR A 416 -5.39 -3.21 -0.29
N GLY A 417 -5.59 -3.25 -1.59
CA GLY A 417 -6.45 -4.21 -2.25
C GLY A 417 -7.69 -3.59 -2.88
N ASN A 418 -8.85 -4.04 -2.48
CA ASN A 418 -10.14 -3.61 -3.00
C ASN A 418 -11.09 -3.16 -1.88
N ALA A 419 -12.34 -2.84 -2.23
CA ALA A 419 -13.33 -2.41 -1.26
C ALA A 419 -13.58 -3.47 -0.16
N ALA A 420 -13.59 -4.76 -0.50
CA ALA A 420 -13.83 -5.82 0.49
C ALA A 420 -12.72 -5.91 1.53
N SER A 421 -11.45 -5.91 1.10
CA SER A 421 -10.30 -5.93 2.01
C SER A 421 -10.23 -4.67 2.88
N ARG A 422 -10.63 -3.53 2.32
CA ARG A 422 -10.70 -2.25 3.04
C ARG A 422 -11.72 -2.26 4.17
N LEU A 423 -12.88 -2.87 3.94
CA LEU A 423 -13.95 -2.96 4.92
C LEU A 423 -13.67 -4.02 6.01
N ALA A 424 -12.90 -5.05 5.70
CA ALA A 424 -12.72 -6.25 6.51
C ALA A 424 -12.39 -5.99 7.98
N GLU A 425 -11.57 -5.00 8.28
CA GLU A 425 -11.07 -4.75 9.62
C GLU A 425 -11.98 -3.86 10.49
N THR A 426 -12.82 -3.00 9.85
CA THR A 426 -13.51 -1.92 10.55
C THR A 426 -15.03 -1.97 10.46
N VAL A 427 -15.59 -2.74 9.52
CA VAL A 427 -17.02 -2.73 9.23
C VAL A 427 -17.75 -3.95 9.76
N PRO A 428 -17.37 -5.20 9.43
CA PRO A 428 -17.99 -6.35 10.07
C PRO A 428 -17.76 -6.33 11.59
N SER A 429 -18.76 -6.71 12.37
CA SER A 429 -18.66 -6.77 13.85
C SER A 429 -17.50 -7.65 14.34
N SER A 430 -17.08 -8.63 13.52
CA SER A 430 -15.91 -9.49 13.74
C SER A 430 -14.57 -8.84 13.36
N GLY A 431 -14.57 -7.65 12.78
CA GLY A 431 -13.36 -6.95 12.32
C GLY A 431 -12.42 -6.60 13.46
N ALA A 432 -11.11 -6.69 13.21
CA ALA A 432 -10.06 -6.47 14.21
C ALA A 432 -10.19 -5.09 14.88
N PHE A 433 -10.62 -4.07 14.16
CA PHE A 433 -10.78 -2.69 14.65
C PHE A 433 -12.25 -2.24 14.77
N ALA A 434 -13.22 -3.13 14.52
CA ALA A 434 -14.63 -2.80 14.66
C ALA A 434 -15.04 -2.76 16.14
N TYR A 435 -15.66 -1.68 16.60
CA TYR A 435 -16.20 -1.52 17.95
C TYR A 435 -17.66 -1.98 18.08
N GLY A 436 -18.26 -2.34 16.99
CA GLY A 436 -19.59 -2.88 16.81
C GLY A 436 -19.94 -2.96 15.32
N GLY A 437 -21.11 -3.46 14.99
CA GLY A 437 -21.54 -3.63 13.59
C GLY A 437 -23.06 -3.61 13.45
N TYR A 438 -23.51 -3.60 12.22
CA TYR A 438 -24.92 -3.72 11.85
C TYR A 438 -25.17 -5.14 11.33
N PRO A 439 -26.08 -5.92 11.92
CA PRO A 439 -26.29 -7.32 11.54
C PRO A 439 -26.60 -7.54 10.05
N ASP A 440 -27.32 -6.61 9.42
CA ASP A 440 -27.62 -6.65 7.98
C ASP A 440 -26.39 -6.39 7.12
N ILE A 441 -25.49 -5.51 7.55
CA ILE A 441 -24.20 -5.28 6.88
C ILE A 441 -23.26 -6.47 7.08
N ASP A 442 -23.24 -7.06 8.28
CA ASP A 442 -22.46 -8.27 8.57
C ASP A 442 -22.90 -9.43 7.65
N ALA A 443 -24.22 -9.65 7.51
CA ALA A 443 -24.74 -10.67 6.62
C ALA A 443 -24.36 -10.42 5.16
N LEU A 444 -24.47 -9.18 4.70
CA LEU A 444 -24.11 -8.80 3.33
C LEU A 444 -22.61 -8.92 3.08
N TYR A 445 -21.78 -8.59 4.08
CA TYR A 445 -20.32 -8.77 4.00
C TYR A 445 -19.95 -10.25 3.90
N GLN A 446 -20.60 -11.14 4.66
CA GLN A 446 -20.40 -12.58 4.57
C GLN A 446 -20.82 -13.14 3.20
N GLN A 447 -21.91 -12.64 2.63
CA GLN A 447 -22.36 -13.04 1.30
C GLN A 447 -21.33 -12.68 0.22
N GLN A 448 -20.88 -11.41 0.19
CA GLN A 448 -19.91 -10.96 -0.81
C GLN A 448 -18.56 -11.67 -0.71
N SER A 449 -18.16 -12.13 0.49
CA SER A 449 -16.86 -12.79 0.69
C SER A 449 -16.72 -14.13 -0.04
N ARG A 450 -17.85 -14.73 -0.45
CA ARG A 450 -17.94 -16.01 -1.19
C ARG A 450 -18.52 -15.85 -2.60
N GLU A 451 -18.96 -14.64 -2.95
CA GLU A 451 -19.60 -14.39 -4.25
C GLU A 451 -18.57 -14.36 -5.37
N THR A 452 -18.69 -15.29 -6.29
CA THR A 452 -17.78 -15.47 -7.43
C THR A 452 -18.20 -14.70 -8.68
N ASP A 453 -19.47 -14.33 -8.78
CA ASP A 453 -19.94 -13.42 -9.83
C ASP A 453 -19.52 -11.99 -9.50
N ARG A 454 -18.61 -11.44 -10.30
CA ARG A 454 -18.03 -10.12 -10.09
C ARG A 454 -19.08 -9.00 -10.00
N ARG A 455 -20.14 -9.05 -10.84
CA ARG A 455 -21.18 -8.01 -10.86
C ARG A 455 -22.06 -8.07 -9.60
N LYS A 456 -22.44 -9.27 -9.18
CA LYS A 456 -23.20 -9.46 -7.94
C LYS A 456 -22.38 -9.03 -6.73
N ARG A 457 -21.12 -9.38 -6.68
CA ARG A 457 -20.20 -8.98 -5.63
C ARG A 457 -20.04 -7.46 -5.55
N GLU A 458 -19.84 -6.80 -6.70
CA GLU A 458 -19.78 -5.34 -6.79
C GLU A 458 -21.07 -4.69 -6.28
N ALA A 459 -22.24 -5.20 -6.68
CA ALA A 459 -23.52 -4.70 -6.20
C ALA A 459 -23.66 -4.81 -4.66
N GLN A 460 -23.25 -5.94 -4.07
CA GLN A 460 -23.24 -6.14 -2.63
C GLN A 460 -22.29 -5.17 -1.91
N LEU A 461 -21.08 -5.01 -2.41
CA LEU A 461 -20.10 -4.07 -1.86
C LEU A 461 -20.55 -2.61 -1.99
N HIS A 462 -21.20 -2.24 -3.10
CA HIS A 462 -21.80 -0.92 -3.28
C HIS A 462 -22.98 -0.71 -2.31
N GLN A 463 -23.78 -1.75 -2.03
CA GLN A 463 -24.87 -1.68 -1.05
C GLN A 463 -24.32 -1.44 0.35
N ILE A 464 -23.26 -2.14 0.77
CA ILE A 464 -22.61 -1.90 2.06
C ILE A 464 -22.15 -0.43 2.15
N GLN A 465 -21.45 0.07 1.13
CA GLN A 465 -20.94 1.44 1.12
C GLN A 465 -22.06 2.49 1.21
N ARG A 466 -23.19 2.29 0.49
CA ARG A 466 -24.37 3.16 0.61
C ARG A 466 -24.92 3.15 2.03
N GLN A 467 -25.13 1.97 2.61
CA GLN A 467 -25.68 1.84 3.96
C GLN A 467 -24.78 2.47 5.04
N LEU A 468 -23.46 2.33 4.91
CA LEU A 468 -22.51 2.98 5.82
C LEU A 468 -22.61 4.52 5.73
N ASN A 469 -22.74 5.06 4.53
CA ASN A 469 -22.88 6.49 4.30
C ASN A 469 -24.24 7.01 4.82
N GLU A 470 -25.34 6.34 4.50
CA GLU A 470 -26.69 6.69 4.96
C GLU A 470 -26.80 6.70 6.48
N ARG A 471 -26.17 5.76 7.14
CA ARG A 471 -26.11 5.65 8.62
C ARG A 471 -25.10 6.57 9.26
N VAL A 472 -24.30 7.27 8.47
CA VAL A 472 -23.15 8.07 8.94
C VAL A 472 -22.29 7.24 9.92
N ARG A 473 -21.96 6.00 9.50
CA ARG A 473 -21.10 5.11 10.30
C ARG A 473 -19.74 5.73 10.55
N PHE A 474 -19.23 6.45 9.54
CA PHE A 474 -18.01 7.23 9.56
C PHE A 474 -18.28 8.64 9.03
N ALA A 475 -17.40 9.58 9.31
CA ALA A 475 -17.35 10.84 8.58
C ALA A 475 -16.04 10.92 7.77
N PRO A 476 -16.04 10.47 6.51
CA PRO A 476 -14.87 10.54 5.64
C PRO A 476 -14.42 11.98 5.44
N ILE A 477 -13.12 12.19 5.33
CA ILE A 477 -12.52 13.52 5.20
C ILE A 477 -11.91 13.68 3.82
N MET A 478 -10.80 12.97 3.54
CA MET A 478 -10.11 13.05 2.25
C MET A 478 -9.25 11.81 1.98
N GLU A 479 -9.02 11.51 0.72
CA GLU A 479 -8.03 10.54 0.29
C GLU A 479 -6.63 11.10 0.57
N TYR A 480 -5.83 10.38 1.35
CA TYR A 480 -4.55 10.87 1.82
C TYR A 480 -3.47 10.79 0.75
N ILE A 481 -2.92 11.94 0.46
CA ILE A 481 -1.75 12.12 -0.40
C ILE A 481 -0.71 12.88 0.40
N TRP A 482 0.54 12.45 0.35
CA TRP A 482 1.61 13.09 1.09
C TRP A 482 2.70 13.63 0.18
N PRO A 483 3.30 14.78 0.54
CA PRO A 483 4.42 15.34 -0.16
C PRO A 483 5.73 14.63 0.20
N SER A 484 6.62 14.56 -0.77
CA SER A 484 8.02 14.15 -0.63
C SER A 484 8.91 15.07 -1.45
N ALA A 485 10.16 15.20 -1.10
CA ALA A 485 11.11 16.03 -1.83
C ALA A 485 12.21 15.18 -2.47
N VAL A 486 12.53 15.50 -3.72
CA VAL A 486 13.54 14.82 -4.52
C VAL A 486 14.65 15.81 -4.85
N GLY A 487 15.88 15.40 -4.59
CA GLY A 487 17.09 16.19 -4.82
C GLY A 487 17.53 16.23 -6.29
N PRO A 488 18.48 17.14 -6.61
CA PRO A 488 18.88 17.42 -7.99
C PRO A 488 19.58 16.25 -8.70
N ARG A 489 20.19 15.33 -7.96
CA ARG A 489 20.89 14.15 -8.52
C ARG A 489 19.96 13.06 -9.04
N VAL A 490 18.69 13.06 -8.65
CA VAL A 490 17.73 12.02 -9.01
C VAL A 490 17.14 12.30 -10.38
N ALA A 491 17.17 11.32 -11.26
CA ALA A 491 16.44 11.35 -12.52
C ALA A 491 15.02 10.78 -12.35
N ASP A 492 14.90 9.65 -11.65
CA ASP A 492 13.62 9.00 -11.36
C ASP A 492 13.67 8.31 -9.99
N PRO A 493 12.84 8.70 -9.04
CA PRO A 493 12.77 8.04 -7.72
C PRO A 493 11.91 6.76 -7.74
N ALA A 494 11.32 6.37 -8.86
CA ALA A 494 10.35 5.29 -9.00
C ALA A 494 9.09 5.44 -8.11
N LEU A 495 8.83 6.65 -7.59
CA LEU A 495 7.62 6.93 -6.82
C LEU A 495 6.40 7.00 -7.74
N MET A 496 5.28 6.43 -7.32
CA MET A 496 4.00 6.44 -8.04
C MET A 496 4.01 5.78 -9.44
N LEU A 497 5.02 4.97 -9.76
CA LEU A 497 4.98 4.16 -10.98
C LEU A 497 3.86 3.12 -10.94
N ILE A 498 3.48 2.70 -9.74
CA ILE A 498 2.35 1.79 -9.50
C ILE A 498 1.28 2.58 -8.74
N ASP A 499 0.43 3.27 -9.48
CA ASP A 499 -0.67 4.03 -8.92
C ASP A 499 -1.81 3.09 -8.45
N PRO A 500 -2.35 3.20 -7.24
CA PRO A 500 -2.04 4.15 -6.17
C PRO A 500 -1.06 3.60 -5.10
N TYR A 501 -0.24 2.62 -5.41
CA TYR A 501 0.60 1.86 -4.45
C TYR A 501 2.06 2.37 -4.39
N PRO A 502 2.36 3.49 -3.72
CA PRO A 502 3.69 4.09 -3.73
C PRO A 502 4.76 3.20 -3.08
N TRP A 503 4.39 2.36 -2.11
CA TRP A 503 5.31 1.44 -1.43
C TRP A 503 5.64 0.18 -2.22
N SER A 504 4.91 -0.08 -3.29
CA SER A 504 5.15 -1.20 -4.20
C SER A 504 6.08 -0.82 -5.35
N ALA A 505 6.86 0.24 -5.19
CA ALA A 505 7.73 0.76 -6.24
C ALA A 505 8.65 -0.33 -6.80
N PRO A 506 8.74 -0.45 -8.13
CA PRO A 506 9.74 -1.28 -8.77
C PRO A 506 11.11 -0.61 -8.64
N LEU A 507 11.84 -0.94 -7.56
CA LEU A 507 13.07 -0.24 -7.18
C LEU A 507 14.20 -0.40 -8.20
N GLU A 508 14.12 -1.36 -9.10
CA GLU A 508 14.99 -1.49 -10.26
C GLU A 508 14.80 -0.37 -11.29
N GLU A 509 13.73 0.42 -11.18
CA GLU A 509 13.47 1.60 -12.03
C GLU A 509 14.06 2.90 -11.47
N VAL A 510 14.57 2.88 -10.23
CA VAL A 510 15.23 4.06 -9.64
C VAL A 510 16.44 4.47 -10.47
N ARG A 511 16.58 5.77 -10.75
CA ARG A 511 17.66 6.30 -11.59
C ARG A 511 18.25 7.58 -11.02
N LEU A 512 19.58 7.66 -11.08
CA LEU A 512 20.33 8.89 -10.89
C LEU A 512 20.58 9.57 -12.25
N LYS A 513 20.77 10.88 -12.25
CA LYS A 513 21.26 11.60 -13.44
C LYS A 513 22.69 11.17 -13.72
N LYS A 514 23.02 11.04 -14.98
CA LYS A 514 24.42 10.89 -15.41
C LYS A 514 25.13 12.21 -15.14
N ASN A 515 26.30 12.12 -14.52
CA ASN A 515 27.18 13.26 -14.33
C ASN A 515 27.74 13.73 -15.68
#